data_c502ac25162ee852917404a2265ad06e
#
_entry.id   c502ac25162ee852917404a2265ad06e
#
_cell.length_a   1.000
_cell.length_b   1.000
_cell.length_c   1.000
_cell.angle_alpha   90.00
_cell.angle_beta   90.00
_cell.angle_gamma   90.00
#
_symmetry.space_group_name_H-M   'P 1'
#
loop_
_entity.id
_entity.type
_entity.pdbx_description
1 polymer ?
#
loop_
_entity_poly.entity_id
_entity_poly.type
_entity_poly.pdbx_seq_one_letter_code
_entity_poly.pdbx_strand_id
1 'polypeptide(L)'
;MSATTLFIFVILYFLVLLGVAKITGKNSNNMSFFIGNKNSNWMLVAFGMIGTSLSGVTFVSVPGAVGKDAFHYLQITLGYLIGYLAIAYVLLPIYYKLNLTSIYNFLEGRLGFSAYKTGASFFILSRTLGATARLYLVVKILQYFILDNMHVPFWATTVVILVMILLYTYEGGVKTIVWTDTLQTSGMLMGLIICSIYILSKLDLNVFEGLTAMQNQALAGNPSMHLADVFSMDVNSKSFFLKQIIGGAFVTLTMTGLDQEMMQKNISVKNLKDAQKNMVTIGFTMLIAISLFLYLGGLLHLYAAQNNITATGDDLFPTLALNHMPPYLSIIFILALISALFPSADGAITALTSSFCIDILGIQRNKNLTEAEQKKIRQRTHLTFALIFLIMVMVFKWIDNKSTIDLLLKIASYTYGPLLGLFAFGILTKRSLNNTLVPVICVLAPILCLVLDYYQAQLFGDFRIGQELLIINGGITFIGLWLISRANNEKN
;
A
#
# COMPACT_ATOMS: atom_id res chain seq x y z
N MET A 1 -14.11 -23.09 -16.00
CA MET A 1 -13.72 -23.98 -14.87
C MET A 1 -14.76 -23.87 -13.78
N SER A 2 -14.98 -24.92 -12.93
CA SER A 2 -15.97 -24.78 -11.84
C SER A 2 -15.45 -23.86 -10.72
N ALA A 3 -16.34 -23.08 -10.10
CA ALA A 3 -16.02 -22.24 -8.94
C ALA A 3 -15.43 -23.05 -7.78
N THR A 4 -15.97 -24.27 -7.57
CA THR A 4 -15.47 -25.21 -6.55
C THR A 4 -14.00 -25.57 -6.78
N THR A 5 -13.59 -25.83 -8.04
CA THR A 5 -12.19 -26.16 -8.35
C THR A 5 -11.27 -24.99 -8.03
N LEU A 6 -11.64 -23.75 -8.41
CA LEU A 6 -10.87 -22.55 -8.08
C LEU A 6 -10.74 -22.38 -6.56
N PHE A 7 -11.83 -22.58 -5.83
CA PHE A 7 -11.84 -22.46 -4.37
C PHE A 7 -10.95 -23.51 -3.69
N ILE A 8 -10.88 -24.74 -4.21
CA ILE A 8 -9.96 -25.78 -3.71
C ILE A 8 -8.51 -25.33 -3.84
N PHE A 9 -8.11 -24.73 -4.98
CA PHE A 9 -6.75 -24.20 -5.14
C PHE A 9 -6.44 -23.06 -4.17
N VAL A 10 -7.41 -22.19 -3.88
CA VAL A 10 -7.29 -21.15 -2.84
C VAL A 10 -6.99 -21.77 -1.48
N ILE A 11 -7.73 -22.79 -1.09
CA ILE A 11 -7.52 -23.49 0.19
C ILE A 11 -6.15 -24.19 0.24
N LEU A 12 -5.77 -24.89 -0.83
CA LEU A 12 -4.45 -25.55 -0.91
C LEU A 12 -3.30 -24.54 -0.77
N TYR A 13 -3.39 -23.40 -1.46
CA TYR A 13 -2.40 -22.34 -1.32
C TYR A 13 -2.33 -21.80 0.10
N PHE A 14 -3.48 -21.59 0.73
CA PHE A 14 -3.54 -21.16 2.13
C PHE A 14 -2.93 -22.16 3.09
N LEU A 15 -3.13 -23.46 2.88
CA LEU A 15 -2.50 -24.51 3.69
C LEU A 15 -0.96 -24.47 3.58
N VAL A 16 -0.42 -24.13 2.41
CA VAL A 16 1.03 -23.90 2.24
C VAL A 16 1.49 -22.71 3.08
N LEU A 17 0.76 -21.57 3.05
CA LEU A 17 1.07 -20.40 3.87
C LEU A 17 1.03 -20.72 5.37
N LEU A 18 0.02 -21.47 5.83
CA LEU A 18 -0.04 -21.95 7.23
C LEU A 18 1.16 -22.82 7.60
N GLY A 19 1.59 -23.69 6.70
CA GLY A 19 2.78 -24.53 6.89
C GLY A 19 4.03 -23.66 7.11
N VAL A 20 4.26 -22.69 6.24
CA VAL A 20 5.37 -21.72 6.37
C VAL A 20 5.26 -20.94 7.67
N ALA A 21 4.08 -20.43 8.00
CA ALA A 21 3.85 -19.67 9.22
C ALA A 21 4.10 -20.48 10.50
N LYS A 22 3.69 -21.76 10.52
CA LYS A 22 3.93 -22.66 11.66
C LYS A 22 5.42 -22.92 11.88
N ILE A 23 6.19 -23.08 10.81
CA ILE A 23 7.64 -23.31 10.89
C ILE A 23 8.35 -22.04 11.36
N THR A 24 8.04 -20.89 10.79
CA THR A 24 8.73 -19.61 11.04
C THR A 24 8.27 -18.93 12.32
N GLY A 25 7.01 -19.12 12.73
CA GLY A 25 6.42 -18.55 13.95
C GLY A 25 6.80 -19.27 15.24
N LYS A 26 7.54 -20.39 15.17
CA LYS A 26 7.94 -21.16 16.35
C LYS A 26 8.79 -20.30 17.30
N ASN A 27 8.45 -20.33 18.61
CA ASN A 27 9.12 -19.55 19.67
C ASN A 27 9.02 -18.01 19.48
N SER A 28 7.92 -17.51 18.95
CA SER A 28 7.70 -16.06 18.83
C SER A 28 7.36 -15.42 20.17
N ASN A 29 8.03 -14.31 20.49
CA ASN A 29 7.77 -13.45 21.65
C ASN A 29 7.27 -12.07 21.20
N ASN A 30 6.99 -11.14 22.13
CA ASN A 30 6.51 -9.81 21.78
C ASN A 30 7.54 -9.03 20.91
N MET A 31 8.85 -9.16 21.17
CA MET A 31 9.88 -8.51 20.35
C MET A 31 9.94 -9.06 18.94
N SER A 32 9.79 -10.38 18.75
CA SER A 32 9.72 -10.98 17.41
C SER A 32 8.46 -10.56 16.65
N PHE A 33 7.36 -10.38 17.36
CA PHE A 33 6.10 -9.88 16.79
C PHE A 33 6.22 -8.44 16.29
N PHE A 34 6.79 -7.55 17.12
CA PHE A 34 6.85 -6.12 16.80
C PHE A 34 7.96 -5.76 15.80
N ILE A 35 9.16 -6.30 15.92
CA ILE A 35 10.35 -5.89 15.15
C ILE A 35 11.25 -7.05 14.71
N GLY A 36 10.76 -8.28 14.62
CA GLY A 36 11.51 -9.43 14.13
C GLY A 36 12.85 -9.67 14.87
N ASN A 37 12.96 -9.26 16.15
CA ASN A 37 14.19 -9.29 16.96
C ASN A 37 15.39 -8.52 16.35
N LYS A 38 15.17 -7.61 15.38
CA LYS A 38 16.21 -6.86 14.65
C LYS A 38 17.30 -7.76 14.04
N ASN A 39 16.93 -8.90 13.49
CA ASN A 39 17.86 -9.87 12.90
C ASN A 39 17.37 -10.41 11.54
N SER A 40 16.50 -9.66 10.85
CA SER A 40 15.99 -10.06 9.54
C SER A 40 17.05 -9.87 8.46
N ASN A 41 17.09 -10.82 7.51
CA ASN A 41 17.93 -10.70 6.32
C ASN A 41 17.35 -9.62 5.40
N TRP A 42 18.16 -8.64 5.02
CA TRP A 42 17.71 -7.49 4.21
C TRP A 42 17.15 -7.89 2.83
N MET A 43 17.67 -8.95 2.19
CA MET A 43 17.16 -9.43 0.90
C MET A 43 15.75 -10.00 1.02
N LEU A 44 15.47 -10.79 2.06
CA LEU A 44 14.13 -11.31 2.33
C LEU A 44 13.16 -10.18 2.68
N VAL A 45 13.62 -9.20 3.47
CA VAL A 45 12.82 -8.01 3.80
C VAL A 45 12.51 -7.19 2.56
N ALA A 46 13.51 -6.96 1.68
CA ALA A 46 13.33 -6.25 0.42
C ALA A 46 12.26 -6.92 -0.45
N PHE A 47 12.39 -8.24 -0.64
CA PHE A 47 11.47 -9.00 -1.46
C PHE A 47 10.05 -9.03 -0.88
N GLY A 48 9.91 -9.23 0.44
CA GLY A 48 8.62 -9.15 1.12
C GLY A 48 7.99 -7.75 1.06
N MET A 49 8.77 -6.68 1.24
CA MET A 49 8.29 -5.30 1.14
C MET A 49 7.85 -4.93 -0.28
N ILE A 50 8.46 -5.51 -1.33
CA ILE A 50 7.99 -5.38 -2.70
C ILE A 50 6.55 -5.89 -2.81
N GLY A 51 6.25 -7.09 -2.29
CA GLY A 51 4.89 -7.65 -2.30
C GLY A 51 3.88 -6.82 -1.52
N THR A 52 4.29 -6.27 -0.37
CA THR A 52 3.44 -5.35 0.41
C THR A 52 3.14 -4.06 -0.36
N SER A 53 4.11 -3.55 -1.12
CA SER A 53 3.95 -2.33 -1.94
C SER A 53 3.15 -2.59 -3.22
N LEU A 54 3.36 -3.74 -3.87
CA LEU A 54 2.67 -4.18 -5.09
C LEU A 54 1.33 -4.88 -4.80
N SER A 55 0.54 -4.45 -3.91
CA SER A 55 -0.71 -5.07 -3.45
C SER A 55 -1.63 -5.61 -4.57
N GLY A 56 -2.72 -6.32 -4.20
CA GLY A 56 -3.74 -6.80 -5.13
C GLY A 56 -4.36 -5.69 -6.01
N VAL A 57 -4.38 -4.44 -5.51
CA VAL A 57 -4.78 -3.28 -6.32
C VAL A 57 -3.79 -3.04 -7.45
N THR A 58 -2.48 -3.09 -7.19
CA THR A 58 -1.48 -2.97 -8.26
C THR A 58 -1.63 -4.08 -9.30
N PHE A 59 -1.89 -5.32 -8.86
CA PHE A 59 -2.04 -6.47 -9.74
C PHE A 59 -3.21 -6.33 -10.73
N VAL A 60 -4.28 -5.66 -10.34
CA VAL A 60 -5.51 -5.53 -11.14
C VAL A 60 -5.69 -4.12 -11.71
N SER A 61 -5.54 -3.09 -10.86
CA SER A 61 -5.90 -1.72 -11.25
C SER A 61 -4.82 -1.05 -12.12
N VAL A 62 -3.53 -1.38 -11.94
CA VAL A 62 -2.48 -0.79 -12.79
C VAL A 62 -2.63 -1.26 -14.25
N PRO A 63 -2.77 -2.57 -14.54
CA PRO A 63 -3.10 -3.02 -15.90
C PRO A 63 -4.42 -2.46 -16.43
N GLY A 64 -5.46 -2.41 -15.59
CA GLY A 64 -6.79 -1.90 -15.97
C GLY A 64 -6.81 -0.42 -16.31
N ALA A 65 -5.98 0.40 -15.67
CA ALA A 65 -5.90 1.84 -15.91
C ALA A 65 -5.29 2.22 -17.27
N VAL A 66 -4.52 1.32 -17.90
CA VAL A 66 -3.82 1.60 -19.16
C VAL A 66 -4.76 2.05 -20.29
N GLY A 67 -5.97 1.51 -20.35
CA GLY A 67 -6.94 1.91 -21.39
C GLY A 67 -7.49 3.33 -21.26
N LYS A 68 -7.31 3.97 -20.10
CA LYS A 68 -7.73 5.34 -19.84
C LYS A 68 -6.54 6.30 -19.74
N ASP A 69 -5.51 5.89 -19.05
CA ASP A 69 -4.41 6.75 -18.61
C ASP A 69 -3.07 6.35 -19.28
N ALA A 70 -3.08 5.49 -20.30
CA ALA A 70 -1.87 4.98 -20.97
C ALA A 70 -0.84 4.45 -19.93
N PHE A 71 0.44 4.65 -20.17
CA PHE A 71 1.50 4.30 -19.22
C PHE A 71 1.83 5.45 -18.24
N HIS A 72 0.91 6.42 -18.05
CA HIS A 72 1.16 7.58 -17.17
C HIS A 72 1.47 7.19 -15.71
N TYR A 73 1.03 6.01 -15.23
CA TYR A 73 1.39 5.53 -13.89
C TYR A 73 2.91 5.32 -13.71
N LEU A 74 3.68 5.23 -14.80
CA LEU A 74 5.14 5.18 -14.73
C LEU A 74 5.74 6.50 -14.21
N GLN A 75 5.10 7.64 -14.50
CA GLN A 75 5.55 8.96 -14.01
C GLN A 75 5.55 9.01 -12.48
N ILE A 76 4.47 8.57 -11.83
CA ILE A 76 4.40 8.53 -10.35
C ILE A 76 5.42 7.53 -9.79
N THR A 77 5.69 6.44 -10.51
CA THR A 77 6.68 5.42 -10.11
C THR A 77 8.11 5.96 -10.18
N LEU A 78 8.43 6.84 -11.13
CA LEU A 78 9.69 7.57 -11.14
C LEU A 78 9.83 8.44 -9.87
N GLY A 79 8.73 9.07 -9.45
CA GLY A 79 8.66 9.76 -8.17
C GLY A 79 8.91 8.82 -6.98
N TYR A 80 8.35 7.60 -7.01
CA TYR A 80 8.58 6.61 -5.95
C TYR A 80 10.06 6.33 -5.74
N LEU A 81 10.85 6.21 -6.81
CA LEU A 81 12.30 6.01 -6.71
C LEU A 81 12.96 7.13 -5.91
N ILE A 82 12.61 8.40 -6.20
CA ILE A 82 13.12 9.57 -5.45
C ILE A 82 12.71 9.46 -3.97
N GLY A 83 11.47 9.11 -3.69
CA GLY A 83 10.97 8.92 -2.33
C GLY A 83 11.73 7.82 -1.58
N TYR A 84 12.00 6.66 -2.20
CA TYR A 84 12.79 5.58 -1.60
C TYR A 84 14.21 6.02 -1.28
N LEU A 85 14.86 6.81 -2.14
CA LEU A 85 16.18 7.39 -1.86
C LEU A 85 16.12 8.36 -0.66
N ALA A 86 15.09 9.21 -0.58
CA ALA A 86 14.91 10.10 0.57
C ALA A 86 14.69 9.30 1.88
N ILE A 87 13.93 8.22 1.86
CA ILE A 87 13.77 7.33 3.01
C ILE A 87 15.11 6.73 3.42
N ALA A 88 15.86 6.18 2.45
CA ALA A 88 17.13 5.52 2.70
C ALA A 88 18.17 6.43 3.36
N TYR A 89 18.26 7.68 2.89
CA TYR A 89 19.36 8.57 3.29
C TYR A 89 18.95 9.67 4.28
N VAL A 90 17.66 9.92 4.48
CA VAL A 90 17.17 10.92 5.46
C VAL A 90 16.47 10.25 6.65
N LEU A 91 15.45 9.41 6.41
CA LEU A 91 14.63 8.87 7.51
C LEU A 91 15.32 7.72 8.24
N LEU A 92 15.86 6.74 7.53
CA LEU A 92 16.49 5.57 8.16
C LEU A 92 17.65 5.93 9.08
N PRO A 93 18.57 6.86 8.75
CA PRO A 93 19.60 7.31 9.69
C PRO A 93 19.01 7.80 11.02
N ILE A 94 17.89 8.53 10.99
CA ILE A 94 17.22 9.03 12.20
C ILE A 94 16.66 7.85 13.02
N TYR A 95 15.94 6.92 12.36
CA TYR A 95 15.30 5.79 13.04
C TYR A 95 16.30 4.83 13.67
N TYR A 96 17.41 4.54 12.97
CA TYR A 96 18.48 3.69 13.51
C TYR A 96 19.28 4.37 14.63
N LYS A 97 19.61 5.66 14.50
CA LYS A 97 20.30 6.43 15.53
C LYS A 97 19.52 6.47 16.84
N LEU A 98 18.19 6.60 16.76
CA LEU A 98 17.30 6.65 17.93
C LEU A 98 16.85 5.26 18.40
N ASN A 99 17.28 4.19 17.73
CA ASN A 99 16.94 2.79 18.06
C ASN A 99 15.42 2.55 18.23
N LEU A 100 14.59 3.13 17.37
CA LEU A 100 13.14 3.15 17.52
C LEU A 100 12.52 1.75 17.41
N THR A 101 11.46 1.49 18.16
CA THR A 101 10.53 0.36 17.97
C THR A 101 9.30 0.80 17.20
N SER A 102 8.78 1.97 17.52
CA SER A 102 7.78 2.69 16.72
C SER A 102 8.42 3.97 16.17
N ILE A 103 8.19 4.26 14.88
CA ILE A 103 8.70 5.48 14.25
C ILE A 103 8.11 6.75 14.87
N TYR A 104 6.91 6.63 15.47
CA TYR A 104 6.23 7.77 16.12
C TYR A 104 6.90 8.18 17.43
N ASN A 105 7.74 7.35 18.04
CA ASN A 105 8.58 7.74 19.18
C ASN A 105 9.54 8.88 18.82
N PHE A 106 9.90 9.07 17.55
CA PHE A 106 10.61 10.26 17.07
C PHE A 106 9.83 11.54 17.38
N LEU A 107 8.51 11.54 17.11
CA LEU A 107 7.66 12.71 17.39
C LEU A 107 7.58 13.01 18.88
N GLU A 108 7.55 11.97 19.73
CA GLU A 108 7.55 12.16 21.19
C GLU A 108 8.80 12.88 21.67
N GLY A 109 9.96 12.37 21.30
CA GLY A 109 11.24 12.94 21.73
C GLY A 109 11.50 14.35 21.15
N ARG A 110 10.93 14.65 19.98
CA ARG A 110 11.20 15.91 19.26
C ARG A 110 10.12 16.97 19.46
N LEU A 111 8.86 16.60 19.46
CA LEU A 111 7.72 17.52 19.46
C LEU A 111 6.81 17.36 20.68
N GLY A 112 6.96 16.29 21.42
CA GLY A 112 6.21 16.02 22.65
C GLY A 112 5.05 15.01 22.49
N PHE A 113 4.44 14.69 23.62
CA PHE A 113 3.49 13.59 23.75
C PHE A 113 2.23 13.72 22.86
N SER A 114 1.68 14.93 22.72
CA SER A 114 0.49 15.15 21.90
C SER A 114 0.78 14.94 20.42
N ALA A 115 1.92 15.43 19.90
CA ALA A 115 2.36 15.18 18.54
C ALA A 115 2.57 13.69 18.24
N TYR A 116 3.14 12.96 19.20
CA TYR A 116 3.31 11.51 19.14
C TYR A 116 1.97 10.78 19.02
N LYS A 117 1.03 11.05 19.92
CA LYS A 117 -0.30 10.43 19.91
C LYS A 117 -1.07 10.79 18.63
N THR A 118 -1.00 12.04 18.21
CA THR A 118 -1.64 12.51 16.97
C THR A 118 -1.09 11.78 15.75
N GLY A 119 0.25 11.69 15.63
CA GLY A 119 0.88 10.97 14.52
C GLY A 119 0.48 9.49 14.48
N ALA A 120 0.53 8.79 15.62
CA ALA A 120 0.11 7.39 15.71
C ALA A 120 -1.38 7.21 15.35
N SER A 121 -2.26 8.14 15.77
CA SER A 121 -3.69 8.09 15.45
C SER A 121 -3.94 8.30 13.95
N PHE A 122 -3.24 9.25 13.31
CA PHE A 122 -3.34 9.44 11.86
C PHE A 122 -2.83 8.24 11.07
N PHE A 123 -1.76 7.59 11.52
CA PHE A 123 -1.32 6.31 10.93
C PHE A 123 -2.41 5.24 11.05
N ILE A 124 -2.98 5.04 12.23
CA ILE A 124 -4.01 4.03 12.45
C ILE A 124 -5.20 4.30 11.52
N LEU A 125 -5.65 5.54 11.41
CA LEU A 125 -6.73 5.95 10.51
C LEU A 125 -6.37 5.67 9.04
N SER A 126 -5.23 6.19 8.58
CA SER A 126 -4.78 6.08 7.20
C SER A 126 -4.59 4.64 6.78
N ARG A 127 -3.94 3.85 7.64
CA ARG A 127 -3.64 2.45 7.32
C ARG A 127 -4.88 1.57 7.36
N THR A 128 -5.81 1.82 8.28
CA THR A 128 -7.11 1.12 8.32
C THR A 128 -7.89 1.36 7.03
N LEU A 129 -8.06 2.62 6.62
CA LEU A 129 -8.77 2.97 5.39
C LEU A 129 -8.08 2.40 4.15
N GLY A 130 -6.76 2.60 4.03
CA GLY A 130 -6.01 2.15 2.87
C GLY A 130 -5.94 0.62 2.71
N ALA A 131 -5.76 -0.12 3.81
CA ALA A 131 -5.68 -1.57 3.77
C ALA A 131 -7.04 -2.22 3.53
N THR A 132 -8.11 -1.68 4.12
CA THR A 132 -9.47 -2.20 3.92
C THR A 132 -10.01 -1.93 2.52
N ALA A 133 -9.65 -0.80 1.89
CA ALA A 133 -9.98 -0.55 0.48
C ALA A 133 -9.29 -1.55 -0.47
N ARG A 134 -8.02 -1.90 -0.19
CA ARG A 134 -7.30 -2.94 -0.94
C ARG A 134 -7.92 -4.32 -0.74
N LEU A 135 -8.26 -4.66 0.49
CA LEU A 135 -8.91 -5.93 0.83
C LEU A 135 -10.28 -6.03 0.12
N TYR A 136 -11.06 -4.94 0.09
CA TYR A 136 -12.35 -4.89 -0.58
C TYR A 136 -12.26 -5.28 -2.06
N LEU A 137 -11.30 -4.74 -2.82
CA LEU A 137 -11.15 -5.05 -4.25
C LEU A 137 -10.98 -6.56 -4.48
N VAL A 138 -10.12 -7.20 -3.71
CA VAL A 138 -9.85 -8.62 -3.91
C VAL A 138 -11.01 -9.49 -3.43
N VAL A 139 -11.66 -9.13 -2.31
CA VAL A 139 -12.90 -9.78 -1.86
C VAL A 139 -13.98 -9.66 -2.93
N LYS A 140 -14.14 -8.49 -3.56
CA LYS A 140 -15.10 -8.24 -4.66
C LYS A 140 -14.83 -9.19 -5.84
N ILE A 141 -13.58 -9.34 -6.26
CA ILE A 141 -13.21 -10.22 -7.38
C ILE A 141 -13.47 -11.69 -7.03
N LEU A 142 -13.04 -12.15 -5.86
CA LEU A 142 -13.27 -13.52 -5.41
C LEU A 142 -14.77 -13.82 -5.26
N GLN A 143 -15.54 -12.86 -4.75
CA GLN A 143 -17.00 -12.97 -4.64
C GLN A 143 -17.63 -13.12 -6.02
N TYR A 144 -17.43 -12.17 -6.90
CA TYR A 144 -18.09 -12.12 -8.19
C TYR A 144 -17.78 -13.33 -9.08
N PHE A 145 -16.50 -13.73 -9.16
CA PHE A 145 -16.09 -14.79 -10.09
C PHE A 145 -16.16 -16.21 -9.50
N ILE A 146 -16.16 -16.38 -8.17
CA ILE A 146 -16.11 -17.70 -7.54
C ILE A 146 -17.31 -17.93 -6.62
N LEU A 147 -17.49 -17.07 -5.62
CA LEU A 147 -18.33 -17.39 -4.48
C LEU A 147 -19.81 -17.03 -4.70
N ASP A 148 -20.14 -16.11 -5.63
CA ASP A 148 -21.52 -15.86 -6.04
C ASP A 148 -22.13 -17.10 -6.71
N ASN A 149 -21.34 -17.85 -7.50
CA ASN A 149 -21.75 -19.12 -8.08
C ASN A 149 -21.97 -20.22 -7.05
N MET A 150 -21.45 -20.05 -5.84
CA MET A 150 -21.63 -20.95 -4.68
C MET A 150 -22.69 -20.44 -3.69
N HIS A 151 -23.39 -19.35 -4.02
CA HIS A 151 -24.39 -18.69 -3.17
C HIS A 151 -23.84 -18.24 -1.80
N VAL A 152 -22.55 -17.96 -1.69
CA VAL A 152 -21.92 -17.47 -0.45
C VAL A 152 -22.14 -15.96 -0.33
N PRO A 153 -22.71 -15.44 0.76
CA PRO A 153 -22.91 -14.01 0.91
C PRO A 153 -21.58 -13.27 1.12
N PHE A 154 -21.47 -12.05 0.59
CA PHE A 154 -20.24 -11.23 0.60
C PHE A 154 -19.58 -11.09 1.98
N TRP A 155 -20.38 -10.92 3.05
CA TRP A 155 -19.83 -10.83 4.42
C TRP A 155 -19.13 -12.12 4.85
N ALA A 156 -19.67 -13.28 4.45
CA ALA A 156 -19.07 -14.58 4.78
C ALA A 156 -17.74 -14.79 4.04
N THR A 157 -17.64 -14.37 2.76
CA THR A 157 -16.38 -14.32 2.02
C THR A 157 -15.34 -13.49 2.75
N THR A 158 -15.71 -12.29 3.19
CA THR A 158 -14.81 -11.40 3.93
C THR A 158 -14.35 -12.04 5.24
N VAL A 159 -15.27 -12.66 5.99
CA VAL A 159 -14.95 -13.38 7.24
C VAL A 159 -13.97 -14.52 6.99
N VAL A 160 -14.21 -15.35 5.97
CA VAL A 160 -13.32 -16.48 5.63
C VAL A 160 -11.90 -15.97 5.33
N ILE A 161 -11.77 -14.94 4.50
CA ILE A 161 -10.46 -14.36 4.15
C ILE A 161 -9.77 -13.79 5.41
N LEU A 162 -10.49 -13.05 6.25
CA LEU A 162 -9.93 -12.50 7.49
C LEU A 162 -9.51 -13.60 8.47
N VAL A 163 -10.30 -14.66 8.62
CA VAL A 163 -9.93 -15.83 9.44
C VAL A 163 -8.66 -16.48 8.90
N MET A 164 -8.57 -16.67 7.58
CA MET A 164 -7.36 -17.19 6.94
C MET A 164 -6.13 -16.34 7.29
N ILE A 165 -6.22 -15.02 7.20
CA ILE A 165 -5.13 -14.09 7.56
C ILE A 165 -4.79 -14.22 9.06
N LEU A 166 -5.79 -14.20 9.94
CA LEU A 166 -5.59 -14.29 11.37
C LEU A 166 -4.87 -15.59 11.78
N LEU A 167 -5.20 -16.72 11.17
CA LEU A 167 -4.64 -18.02 11.52
C LEU A 167 -3.11 -18.08 11.42
N TYR A 168 -2.48 -17.34 10.52
CA TYR A 168 -1.02 -17.34 10.40
C TYR A 168 -0.33 -16.10 10.97
N THR A 169 -1.06 -14.99 11.19
CA THR A 169 -0.47 -13.77 11.74
C THR A 169 -0.55 -13.68 13.27
N TYR A 170 -1.48 -14.38 13.90
CA TYR A 170 -1.85 -14.25 15.30
C TYR A 170 -0.68 -14.39 16.29
N GLU A 171 0.25 -15.30 16.03
CA GLU A 171 1.41 -15.56 16.89
C GLU A 171 2.71 -14.97 16.32
N GLY A 172 2.94 -15.09 15.02
CA GLY A 172 4.26 -14.88 14.42
C GLY A 172 4.67 -13.42 14.20
N GLY A 173 3.71 -12.55 13.92
CA GLY A 173 3.98 -11.14 13.63
C GLY A 173 5.01 -10.94 12.50
N VAL A 174 5.85 -9.90 12.62
CA VAL A 174 6.85 -9.53 11.58
C VAL A 174 7.79 -10.67 11.21
N LYS A 175 8.21 -11.49 12.17
CA LYS A 175 9.11 -12.62 11.91
C LYS A 175 8.53 -13.61 10.89
N THR A 176 7.24 -13.89 10.97
CA THR A 176 6.54 -14.80 10.05
C THR A 176 6.23 -14.12 8.74
N ILE A 177 5.73 -12.88 8.79
CA ILE A 177 5.30 -12.09 7.63
C ILE A 177 6.42 -11.95 6.60
N VAL A 178 7.67 -11.71 6.99
CA VAL A 178 8.80 -11.60 6.06
C VAL A 178 8.95 -12.85 5.19
N TRP A 179 8.70 -14.05 5.71
CA TRP A 179 8.79 -15.31 4.96
C TRP A 179 7.55 -15.55 4.08
N THR A 180 6.35 -15.34 4.64
CA THR A 180 5.11 -15.49 3.87
C THR A 180 5.03 -14.48 2.73
N ASP A 181 5.41 -13.23 2.95
CA ASP A 181 5.46 -12.19 1.93
C ASP A 181 6.43 -12.54 0.79
N THR A 182 7.58 -13.16 1.12
CA THR A 182 8.54 -13.61 0.09
C THR A 182 7.91 -14.65 -0.85
N LEU A 183 7.19 -15.64 -0.31
CA LEU A 183 6.49 -16.64 -1.11
C LEU A 183 5.38 -16.00 -1.94
N GLN A 184 4.62 -15.11 -1.33
CA GLN A 184 3.49 -14.41 -1.95
C GLN A 184 3.95 -13.48 -3.07
N THR A 185 5.01 -12.70 -2.86
CA THR A 185 5.62 -11.86 -3.89
C THR A 185 6.06 -12.70 -5.11
N SER A 186 6.67 -13.86 -4.86
CA SER A 186 7.06 -14.79 -5.92
C SER A 186 5.85 -15.28 -6.72
N GLY A 187 4.76 -15.66 -6.04
CA GLY A 187 3.52 -16.11 -6.69
C GLY A 187 2.88 -15.03 -7.55
N MET A 188 2.83 -13.79 -7.05
CA MET A 188 2.31 -12.64 -7.79
C MET A 188 3.12 -12.33 -9.04
N LEU A 189 4.45 -12.24 -8.93
CA LEU A 189 5.33 -11.93 -10.07
C LEU A 189 5.36 -13.06 -11.11
N MET A 190 5.31 -14.32 -10.67
CA MET A 190 5.15 -15.47 -11.58
C MET A 190 3.85 -15.38 -12.37
N GLY A 191 2.72 -15.08 -11.70
CA GLY A 191 1.43 -14.91 -12.36
C GLY A 191 1.46 -13.79 -13.41
N LEU A 192 2.07 -12.64 -13.08
CA LEU A 192 2.27 -11.53 -14.01
C LEU A 192 3.03 -11.98 -15.29
N ILE A 193 4.17 -12.65 -15.12
CA ILE A 193 5.01 -13.10 -16.23
C ILE A 193 4.28 -14.14 -17.09
N ILE A 194 3.67 -15.15 -16.47
CA ILE A 194 2.98 -16.23 -17.20
C ILE A 194 1.79 -15.67 -18.01
N CYS A 195 0.98 -14.77 -17.41
CA CYS A 195 -0.13 -14.14 -18.12
C CYS A 195 0.38 -13.29 -19.29
N SER A 196 1.47 -12.54 -19.12
CA SER A 196 2.07 -11.72 -20.19
C SER A 196 2.56 -12.58 -21.36
N ILE A 197 3.28 -13.67 -21.08
CA ILE A 197 3.77 -14.61 -22.13
C ILE A 197 2.60 -15.25 -22.87
N TYR A 198 1.56 -15.66 -22.16
CA TYR A 198 0.39 -16.26 -22.79
C TYR A 198 -0.32 -15.28 -23.73
N ILE A 199 -0.53 -14.04 -23.33
CA ILE A 199 -1.22 -13.05 -24.17
C ILE A 199 -0.39 -12.70 -25.39
N LEU A 200 0.94 -12.53 -25.25
CA LEU A 200 1.86 -12.36 -26.38
C LEU A 200 1.72 -13.50 -27.39
N SER A 201 1.71 -14.74 -26.89
CA SER A 201 1.51 -15.93 -27.77
C SER A 201 0.14 -15.93 -28.45
N LYS A 202 -0.91 -15.40 -27.83
CA LYS A 202 -2.26 -15.31 -28.44
C LYS A 202 -2.40 -14.18 -29.45
N LEU A 203 -1.62 -13.12 -29.30
CA LEU A 203 -1.55 -12.01 -30.24
C LEU A 203 -0.56 -12.29 -31.39
N ASP A 204 0.18 -13.41 -31.33
CA ASP A 204 1.26 -13.75 -32.23
C ASP A 204 2.34 -12.64 -32.34
N LEU A 205 2.72 -12.10 -31.18
CA LEU A 205 3.67 -11.01 -31.03
C LEU A 205 4.84 -11.41 -30.13
N ASN A 206 6.02 -10.91 -30.44
CA ASN A 206 7.13 -10.89 -29.49
C ASN A 206 7.05 -9.65 -28.59
N VAL A 207 7.95 -9.55 -27.60
CA VAL A 207 7.94 -8.45 -26.61
C VAL A 207 8.06 -7.07 -27.26
N PHE A 208 8.92 -6.93 -28.27
CA PHE A 208 9.14 -5.65 -28.95
C PHE A 208 7.98 -5.29 -29.90
N GLU A 209 7.45 -6.28 -30.61
CA GLU A 209 6.26 -6.10 -31.47
C GLU A 209 5.03 -5.71 -30.63
N GLY A 210 4.88 -6.31 -29.43
CA GLY A 210 3.83 -5.93 -28.49
C GLY A 210 3.92 -4.46 -28.08
N LEU A 211 5.13 -3.96 -27.78
CA LEU A 211 5.34 -2.54 -27.46
C LEU A 211 5.02 -1.64 -28.67
N THR A 212 5.46 -2.03 -29.87
CA THR A 212 5.18 -1.29 -31.12
C THR A 212 3.67 -1.26 -31.40
N ALA A 213 2.97 -2.38 -31.19
CA ALA A 213 1.51 -2.42 -31.32
C ALA A 213 0.80 -1.46 -30.35
N MET A 214 1.27 -1.37 -29.11
CA MET A 214 0.75 -0.42 -28.13
C MET A 214 1.03 1.04 -28.51
N GLN A 215 2.20 1.33 -29.11
CA GLN A 215 2.54 2.66 -29.61
C GLN A 215 1.66 3.10 -30.78
N ASN A 216 1.14 2.14 -31.54
CA ASN A 216 0.25 2.41 -32.68
C ASN A 216 -1.23 2.38 -32.30
N GLN A 217 -1.59 1.86 -31.11
CA GLN A 217 -2.98 1.75 -30.66
C GLN A 217 -3.39 3.01 -29.89
N ALA A 218 -4.26 3.81 -30.49
CA ALA A 218 -4.86 4.97 -29.84
C ALA A 218 -5.83 4.56 -28.70
N LEU A 219 -5.92 5.39 -27.66
CA LEU A 219 -6.85 5.18 -26.58
C LEU A 219 -8.30 5.42 -27.01
N ALA A 220 -9.21 4.58 -26.50
CA ALA A 220 -10.64 4.80 -26.66
C ALA A 220 -11.03 6.14 -25.99
N GLY A 221 -11.54 7.08 -26.80
CA GLY A 221 -11.94 8.41 -26.31
C GLY A 221 -10.87 9.51 -26.36
N ASN A 222 -9.60 9.17 -26.68
CA ASN A 222 -8.55 10.15 -26.93
C ASN A 222 -7.61 9.69 -28.07
N PRO A 223 -7.95 9.95 -29.35
CA PRO A 223 -7.17 9.50 -30.49
C PRO A 223 -5.75 10.07 -30.57
N SER A 224 -5.45 11.14 -29.85
CA SER A 224 -4.10 11.74 -29.81
C SER A 224 -3.16 11.08 -28.80
N MET A 225 -3.65 10.13 -28.01
CA MET A 225 -2.88 9.43 -26.98
C MET A 225 -2.86 7.93 -27.28
N HIS A 226 -1.71 7.30 -27.16
CA HIS A 226 -1.51 5.89 -27.41
C HIS A 226 -1.30 5.09 -26.11
N LEU A 227 -1.55 3.78 -26.14
CA LEU A 227 -1.46 2.93 -24.94
C LEU A 227 -0.10 2.99 -24.25
N ALA A 228 1.01 3.16 -25.01
CA ALA A 228 2.36 3.21 -24.46
C ALA A 228 2.88 4.61 -24.13
N ASP A 229 2.03 5.65 -24.18
CA ASP A 229 2.46 7.01 -23.86
C ASP A 229 2.75 7.15 -22.35
N VAL A 230 4.00 7.54 -22.05
CA VAL A 230 4.48 7.62 -20.67
C VAL A 230 4.24 9.00 -20.07
N PHE A 231 4.42 10.08 -20.83
CA PHE A 231 4.42 11.43 -20.29
C PHE A 231 3.20 12.25 -20.73
N SER A 232 2.43 12.73 -19.74
CA SER A 232 1.37 13.71 -19.98
C SER A 232 1.93 15.12 -19.85
N MET A 233 1.81 15.93 -20.92
CA MET A 233 2.33 17.29 -20.98
C MET A 233 1.30 18.37 -20.65
N ASP A 234 0.04 18.02 -20.43
CA ASP A 234 -1.01 18.96 -20.08
C ASP A 234 -0.86 19.43 -18.62
N VAL A 235 -0.42 20.66 -18.43
CA VAL A 235 -0.21 21.30 -17.11
C VAL A 235 -1.49 21.38 -16.30
N ASN A 236 -2.64 21.49 -16.95
CA ASN A 236 -3.93 21.57 -16.29
C ASN A 236 -4.40 20.20 -15.78
N SER A 237 -3.96 19.11 -16.42
CA SER A 237 -4.30 17.76 -16.01
C SER A 237 -3.68 17.41 -14.66
N LYS A 238 -4.42 16.64 -13.86
CA LYS A 238 -3.86 15.97 -12.67
C LYS A 238 -2.77 14.96 -13.03
N SER A 239 -2.71 14.49 -14.29
CA SER A 239 -1.71 13.54 -14.79
C SER A 239 -0.46 14.22 -15.36
N PHE A 240 -0.30 15.56 -15.25
CA PHE A 240 0.89 16.26 -15.70
C PHE A 240 2.16 15.67 -15.06
N PHE A 241 3.18 15.39 -15.88
CA PHE A 241 4.32 14.58 -15.47
C PHE A 241 5.06 15.10 -14.22
N LEU A 242 5.26 16.41 -14.10
CA LEU A 242 5.92 16.97 -12.91
C LEU A 242 5.08 16.80 -11.64
N LYS A 243 3.75 16.99 -11.73
CA LYS A 243 2.83 16.73 -10.60
C LYS A 243 2.92 15.28 -10.15
N GLN A 244 2.95 14.36 -11.12
CA GLN A 244 3.03 12.92 -10.83
C GLN A 244 4.38 12.52 -10.22
N ILE A 245 5.50 13.01 -10.76
CA ILE A 245 6.84 12.67 -10.24
C ILE A 245 7.02 13.25 -8.83
N ILE A 246 6.71 14.54 -8.65
CA ILE A 246 6.85 15.19 -7.33
C ILE A 246 5.85 14.56 -6.34
N GLY A 247 4.58 14.42 -6.73
CA GLY A 247 3.57 13.76 -5.91
C GLY A 247 3.97 12.34 -5.52
N GLY A 248 4.49 11.56 -6.47
CA GLY A 248 4.98 10.20 -6.23
C GLY A 248 6.11 10.13 -5.21
N ALA A 249 7.05 11.06 -5.25
CA ALA A 249 8.13 11.14 -4.26
C ALA A 249 7.57 11.33 -2.84
N PHE A 250 6.60 12.22 -2.67
CA PHE A 250 5.97 12.45 -1.38
C PHE A 250 4.99 11.33 -0.96
N VAL A 251 4.30 10.70 -1.91
CA VAL A 251 3.47 9.51 -1.67
C VAL A 251 4.35 8.39 -1.08
N THR A 252 5.49 8.08 -1.69
CA THR A 252 6.41 7.07 -1.15
C THR A 252 6.99 7.49 0.19
N LEU A 253 7.42 8.74 0.31
CA LEU A 253 7.96 9.26 1.58
C LEU A 253 6.97 9.05 2.73
N THR A 254 5.68 9.29 2.49
CA THR A 254 4.63 9.15 3.52
C THR A 254 4.15 7.72 3.69
N MET A 255 3.70 7.07 2.62
CA MET A 255 3.09 5.73 2.68
C MET A 255 4.11 4.59 2.90
N THR A 256 5.41 4.90 2.84
CA THR A 256 6.48 3.95 3.19
C THR A 256 7.31 4.47 4.35
N GLY A 257 7.85 5.69 4.25
CA GLY A 257 8.80 6.23 5.24
C GLY A 257 8.16 6.65 6.56
N LEU A 258 6.90 7.09 6.54
CA LEU A 258 6.12 7.50 7.72
C LEU A 258 5.04 6.47 8.08
N ASP A 259 5.09 5.27 7.49
CA ASP A 259 4.19 4.16 7.73
C ASP A 259 4.84 3.11 8.62
N GLN A 260 4.22 2.78 9.76
CA GLN A 260 4.77 1.84 10.73
C GLN A 260 4.90 0.43 10.16
N GLU A 261 4.00 -0.03 9.27
CA GLU A 261 4.09 -1.36 8.70
C GLU A 261 5.37 -1.54 7.87
N MET A 262 5.62 -0.57 6.97
CA MET A 262 6.78 -0.60 6.09
C MET A 262 8.08 -0.41 6.89
N MET A 263 8.07 0.53 7.83
CA MET A 263 9.26 0.80 8.64
C MET A 263 9.53 -0.26 9.69
N GLN A 264 8.52 -0.91 10.24
CA GLN A 264 8.65 -2.04 11.17
C GLN A 264 9.40 -3.22 10.50
N LYS A 265 9.08 -3.53 9.25
CA LYS A 265 9.82 -4.52 8.44
C LYS A 265 11.27 -4.06 8.21
N ASN A 266 11.47 -2.81 7.85
CA ASN A 266 12.80 -2.28 7.54
C ASN A 266 13.70 -2.15 8.80
N ILE A 267 13.14 -1.67 9.93
CA ILE A 267 13.87 -1.60 11.21
C ILE A 267 14.18 -3.00 11.76
N SER A 268 13.51 -4.05 11.31
CA SER A 268 13.85 -5.44 11.64
C SER A 268 15.20 -5.88 11.06
N VAL A 269 15.74 -5.18 10.06
CA VAL A 269 17.06 -5.43 9.48
C VAL A 269 18.16 -5.05 10.48
N LYS A 270 19.24 -5.85 10.51
CA LYS A 270 20.26 -5.80 11.55
C LYS A 270 20.98 -4.45 11.69
N ASN A 271 21.25 -3.76 10.58
CA ASN A 271 22.03 -2.52 10.58
C ASN A 271 21.54 -1.52 9.52
N LEU A 272 21.90 -0.25 9.71
CA LEU A 272 21.49 0.85 8.83
C LEU A 272 21.91 0.62 7.37
N LYS A 273 23.13 0.18 7.12
CA LYS A 273 23.66 0.02 5.76
C LYS A 273 22.86 -1.01 4.96
N ASP A 274 22.46 -2.11 5.58
CA ASP A 274 21.63 -3.13 4.95
C ASP A 274 20.18 -2.66 4.79
N ALA A 275 19.65 -1.87 5.74
CA ALA A 275 18.34 -1.24 5.62
C ALA A 275 18.30 -0.21 4.48
N GLN A 276 19.37 0.55 4.27
CA GLN A 276 19.52 1.45 3.12
C GLN A 276 19.58 0.68 1.79
N LYS A 277 20.36 -0.40 1.72
CA LYS A 277 20.37 -1.29 0.54
C LYS A 277 18.99 -1.82 0.24
N ASN A 278 18.24 -2.26 1.29
CA ASN A 278 16.85 -2.69 1.16
C ASN A 278 16.00 -1.63 0.45
N MET A 279 15.99 -0.39 0.94
CA MET A 279 15.17 0.68 0.37
C MET A 279 15.55 1.02 -1.08
N VAL A 280 16.84 1.11 -1.38
CA VAL A 280 17.33 1.38 -2.74
C VAL A 280 16.92 0.25 -3.69
N THR A 281 17.09 -1.01 -3.26
CA THR A 281 16.69 -2.18 -4.06
C THR A 281 15.19 -2.18 -4.34
N ILE A 282 14.36 -1.89 -3.34
CA ILE A 282 12.91 -1.78 -3.53
C ILE A 282 12.60 -0.71 -4.58
N GLY A 283 13.22 0.48 -4.51
CA GLY A 283 12.96 1.57 -5.45
C GLY A 283 13.18 1.16 -6.92
N PHE A 284 14.31 0.53 -7.23
CA PHE A 284 14.58 0.05 -8.59
C PHE A 284 13.69 -1.12 -9.00
N THR A 285 13.45 -2.07 -8.09
CA THR A 285 12.61 -3.23 -8.39
C THR A 285 11.15 -2.82 -8.60
N MET A 286 10.65 -1.83 -7.87
CA MET A 286 9.31 -1.26 -8.06
C MET A 286 9.16 -0.64 -9.46
N LEU A 287 10.17 0.10 -9.93
CA LEU A 287 10.16 0.66 -11.27
C LEU A 287 10.02 -0.44 -12.34
N ILE A 288 10.82 -1.50 -12.24
CA ILE A 288 10.77 -2.64 -13.16
C ILE A 288 9.42 -3.36 -13.06
N ALA A 289 8.95 -3.66 -11.86
CA ALA A 289 7.71 -4.40 -11.66
C ALA A 289 6.48 -3.63 -12.17
N ILE A 290 6.38 -2.32 -11.89
CA ILE A 290 5.30 -1.49 -12.41
C ILE A 290 5.36 -1.39 -13.95
N SER A 291 6.55 -1.28 -14.56
CA SER A 291 6.69 -1.32 -16.03
C SER A 291 6.14 -2.61 -16.61
N LEU A 292 6.38 -3.76 -15.96
CA LEU A 292 5.84 -5.05 -16.38
C LEU A 292 4.30 -5.12 -16.20
N PHE A 293 3.74 -4.53 -15.15
CA PHE A 293 2.28 -4.44 -14.96
C PHE A 293 1.63 -3.55 -16.01
N LEU A 294 2.25 -2.42 -16.37
CA LEU A 294 1.77 -1.55 -17.44
C LEU A 294 1.86 -2.25 -18.80
N TYR A 295 2.95 -2.95 -19.06
CA TYR A 295 3.12 -3.74 -20.25
C TYR A 295 2.02 -4.83 -20.37
N LEU A 296 1.77 -5.60 -19.30
CA LEU A 296 0.64 -6.53 -19.24
C LEU A 296 -0.67 -5.81 -19.52
N GLY A 297 -0.89 -4.62 -18.94
CA GLY A 297 -2.08 -3.80 -19.17
C GLY A 297 -2.28 -3.47 -20.66
N GLY A 298 -1.24 -3.02 -21.34
CA GLY A 298 -1.27 -2.79 -22.79
C GLY A 298 -1.63 -4.04 -23.57
N LEU A 299 -1.01 -5.19 -23.24
CA LEU A 299 -1.34 -6.49 -23.87
C LEU A 299 -2.81 -6.89 -23.65
N LEU A 300 -3.34 -6.71 -22.44
CA LEU A 300 -4.74 -6.99 -22.11
C LEU A 300 -5.69 -6.14 -22.96
N HIS A 301 -5.38 -4.86 -23.14
CA HIS A 301 -6.19 -3.96 -23.96
C HIS A 301 -6.11 -4.31 -25.45
N LEU A 302 -4.94 -4.66 -25.99
CA LEU A 302 -4.80 -5.16 -27.36
C LEU A 302 -5.63 -6.43 -27.56
N TYR A 303 -5.51 -7.39 -26.64
CA TYR A 303 -6.25 -8.66 -26.71
C TYR A 303 -7.77 -8.43 -26.60
N ALA A 304 -8.22 -7.55 -25.70
CA ALA A 304 -9.64 -7.21 -25.54
C ALA A 304 -10.21 -6.55 -26.80
N ALA A 305 -9.46 -5.62 -27.43
CA ALA A 305 -9.87 -4.96 -28.66
C ALA A 305 -10.00 -5.97 -29.83
N GLN A 306 -9.03 -6.89 -29.98
CA GLN A 306 -9.07 -7.92 -31.01
C GLN A 306 -10.23 -8.90 -30.86
N ASN A 307 -10.67 -9.16 -29.62
CA ASN A 307 -11.75 -10.10 -29.32
C ASN A 307 -13.10 -9.43 -28.98
N ASN A 308 -13.24 -8.10 -29.21
CA ASN A 308 -14.45 -7.32 -28.94
C ASN A 308 -14.94 -7.44 -27.49
N ILE A 309 -14.04 -7.48 -26.53
CA ILE A 309 -14.35 -7.56 -25.08
C ILE A 309 -14.45 -6.14 -24.52
N THR A 310 -15.58 -5.82 -23.87
CA THR A 310 -15.91 -4.46 -23.39
C THR A 310 -15.52 -4.20 -21.94
N ALA A 311 -14.93 -5.16 -21.23
CA ALA A 311 -14.48 -4.97 -19.85
C ALA A 311 -13.39 -3.88 -19.76
N THR A 312 -13.44 -3.03 -18.74
CA THR A 312 -12.53 -1.90 -18.55
C THR A 312 -12.13 -1.74 -17.07
N GLY A 313 -11.06 -1.00 -16.81
CA GLY A 313 -10.62 -0.70 -15.43
C GLY A 313 -10.31 -1.97 -14.63
N ASP A 314 -10.72 -1.99 -13.37
CA ASP A 314 -10.46 -3.09 -12.44
C ASP A 314 -11.11 -4.43 -12.85
N ASP A 315 -12.08 -4.41 -13.77
CA ASP A 315 -12.77 -5.62 -14.25
C ASP A 315 -12.08 -6.26 -15.45
N LEU A 316 -11.17 -5.56 -16.15
CA LEU A 316 -10.53 -6.05 -17.39
C LEU A 316 -9.74 -7.33 -17.17
N PHE A 317 -8.73 -7.29 -16.32
CA PHE A 317 -7.84 -8.44 -16.12
C PHE A 317 -8.57 -9.66 -15.53
N PRO A 318 -9.41 -9.52 -14.47
CA PRO A 318 -10.21 -10.64 -13.98
C PRO A 318 -11.13 -11.24 -15.03
N THR A 319 -11.83 -10.43 -15.83
CA THR A 319 -12.72 -10.92 -16.88
C THR A 319 -11.97 -11.73 -17.92
N LEU A 320 -10.83 -11.22 -18.39
CA LEU A 320 -10.01 -11.93 -19.37
C LEU A 320 -9.45 -13.24 -18.80
N ALA A 321 -8.86 -13.18 -17.61
CA ALA A 321 -8.21 -14.33 -16.99
C ALA A 321 -9.18 -15.47 -16.62
N LEU A 322 -10.41 -15.14 -16.22
CA LEU A 322 -11.36 -16.12 -15.70
C LEU A 322 -12.38 -16.59 -16.74
N ASN A 323 -12.72 -15.76 -17.74
CA ASN A 323 -13.76 -16.08 -18.72
C ASN A 323 -13.21 -16.35 -20.13
N HIS A 324 -12.03 -15.79 -20.50
CA HIS A 324 -11.51 -15.86 -21.88
C HIS A 324 -10.16 -16.59 -22.01
N MET A 325 -9.53 -16.97 -20.89
CA MET A 325 -8.28 -17.75 -20.90
C MET A 325 -8.52 -19.20 -20.51
N PRO A 326 -7.59 -20.13 -20.83
CA PRO A 326 -7.72 -21.53 -20.48
C PRO A 326 -7.69 -21.73 -18.95
N PRO A 327 -8.29 -22.83 -18.45
CA PRO A 327 -8.49 -23.07 -17.00
C PRO A 327 -7.24 -23.00 -16.15
N TYR A 328 -6.08 -23.41 -16.65
CA TYR A 328 -4.82 -23.32 -15.90
C TYR A 328 -4.38 -21.86 -15.64
N LEU A 329 -4.65 -20.95 -16.56
CA LEU A 329 -4.37 -19.52 -16.36
C LEU A 329 -5.33 -18.87 -15.37
N SER A 330 -6.60 -19.30 -15.35
CA SER A 330 -7.54 -18.86 -14.32
C SER A 330 -7.05 -19.24 -12.92
N ILE A 331 -6.48 -20.44 -12.74
CA ILE A 331 -5.86 -20.86 -11.47
C ILE A 331 -4.66 -19.98 -11.14
N ILE A 332 -3.75 -19.78 -12.09
CA ILE A 332 -2.55 -18.94 -11.90
C ILE A 332 -2.94 -17.51 -11.53
N PHE A 333 -3.93 -16.93 -12.22
CA PHE A 333 -4.43 -15.59 -11.94
C PHE A 333 -4.98 -15.48 -10.50
N ILE A 334 -5.84 -16.42 -10.07
CA ILE A 334 -6.42 -16.40 -8.73
C ILE A 334 -5.34 -16.57 -7.65
N LEU A 335 -4.39 -17.49 -7.86
CA LEU A 335 -3.29 -17.68 -6.91
C LEU A 335 -2.38 -16.45 -6.84
N ALA A 336 -2.10 -15.80 -7.97
CA ALA A 336 -1.33 -14.56 -8.02
C ALA A 336 -2.08 -13.39 -7.37
N LEU A 337 -3.40 -13.27 -7.59
CA LEU A 337 -4.25 -12.26 -6.98
C LEU A 337 -4.27 -12.39 -5.45
N ILE A 338 -4.43 -13.60 -4.93
CA ILE A 338 -4.41 -13.87 -3.48
C ILE A 338 -3.01 -13.62 -2.93
N SER A 339 -1.97 -14.01 -3.65
CA SER A 339 -0.58 -13.72 -3.31
C SER A 339 -0.30 -12.22 -3.22
N ALA A 340 -0.95 -11.41 -4.05
CA ALA A 340 -0.86 -9.95 -4.00
C ALA A 340 -1.69 -9.32 -2.86
N LEU A 341 -2.77 -10.01 -2.41
CA LEU A 341 -3.65 -9.51 -1.36
C LEU A 341 -3.03 -9.62 0.03
N PHE A 342 -2.59 -10.82 0.40
CA PHE A 342 -2.27 -11.15 1.78
C PHE A 342 -1.17 -10.25 2.37
N PRO A 343 -0.04 -9.94 1.67
CA PRO A 343 1.02 -9.09 2.21
C PRO A 343 0.55 -7.68 2.63
N SER A 344 -0.50 -7.18 1.98
CA SER A 344 -1.02 -5.84 2.29
C SER A 344 -2.08 -5.84 3.40
N ALA A 345 -2.72 -6.97 3.68
CA ALA A 345 -3.75 -7.09 4.71
C ALA A 345 -3.17 -7.61 6.04
N ASP A 346 -2.33 -8.65 6.00
CA ASP A 346 -1.72 -9.25 7.18
C ASP A 346 -0.70 -8.31 7.84
N GLY A 347 0.15 -7.68 7.03
CA GLY A 347 1.08 -6.66 7.47
C GLY A 347 0.36 -5.47 8.11
N ALA A 348 -0.74 -5.01 7.49
CA ALA A 348 -1.53 -3.90 8.02
C ALA A 348 -2.15 -4.23 9.39
N ILE A 349 -2.84 -5.37 9.54
CA ILE A 349 -3.44 -5.77 10.82
C ILE A 349 -2.35 -5.89 11.90
N THR A 350 -1.18 -6.46 11.55
CA THR A 350 -0.04 -6.61 12.46
C THR A 350 0.54 -5.26 12.88
N ALA A 351 0.73 -4.34 11.95
CA ALA A 351 1.28 -3.01 12.24
C ALA A 351 0.30 -2.13 13.01
N LEU A 352 -1.00 -2.19 12.68
CA LEU A 352 -2.07 -1.52 13.44
C LEU A 352 -2.13 -2.03 14.87
N THR A 353 -2.03 -3.36 15.07
CA THR A 353 -1.93 -3.98 16.38
C THR A 353 -0.71 -3.48 17.14
N SER A 354 0.44 -3.45 16.49
CA SER A 354 1.71 -3.00 17.07
C SER A 354 1.63 -1.53 17.49
N SER A 355 1.23 -0.65 16.57
CA SER A 355 1.13 0.79 16.85
C SER A 355 0.08 1.08 17.93
N PHE A 356 -1.08 0.44 17.88
CA PHE A 356 -2.09 0.63 18.92
C PHE A 356 -1.60 0.18 20.30
N CYS A 357 -0.97 -0.98 20.39
CA CYS A 357 -0.42 -1.50 21.65
C CYS A 357 0.74 -0.63 22.17
N ILE A 358 1.67 -0.23 21.31
CA ILE A 358 2.88 0.52 21.69
C ILE A 358 2.53 2.01 21.89
N ASP A 359 1.90 2.61 20.86
CA ASP A 359 1.77 4.06 20.75
C ASP A 359 0.51 4.59 21.44
N ILE A 360 -0.62 3.84 21.41
CA ILE A 360 -1.87 4.29 22.04
C ILE A 360 -2.00 3.75 23.45
N LEU A 361 -1.90 2.43 23.67
CA LEU A 361 -2.03 1.83 24.99
C LEU A 361 -0.77 1.97 25.84
N GLY A 362 0.41 2.08 25.23
CA GLY A 362 1.68 2.23 25.95
C GLY A 362 2.09 0.98 26.73
N ILE A 363 1.75 -0.22 26.25
CA ILE A 363 1.98 -1.48 27.01
C ILE A 363 3.44 -1.71 27.37
N GLN A 364 4.39 -1.24 26.56
CA GLN A 364 5.83 -1.35 26.83
C GLN A 364 6.32 -0.38 27.92
N ARG A 365 5.56 0.69 28.19
CA ARG A 365 5.86 1.69 29.25
C ARG A 365 5.32 1.28 30.60
N ASN A 366 4.31 0.40 30.63
CA ASN A 366 3.68 -0.06 31.86
C ASN A 366 4.47 -1.24 32.46
N LYS A 367 5.34 -0.92 33.41
CA LYS A 367 6.19 -1.90 34.12
C LYS A 367 5.41 -2.92 34.94
N ASN A 368 4.12 -2.69 35.21
CA ASN A 368 3.27 -3.59 36.00
C ASN A 368 2.68 -4.73 35.15
N LEU A 369 2.78 -4.67 33.81
CA LEU A 369 2.26 -5.71 32.93
C LEU A 369 3.31 -6.80 32.72
N THR A 370 2.93 -8.03 33.04
CA THR A 370 3.72 -9.22 32.69
C THR A 370 3.73 -9.44 31.16
N GLU A 371 4.68 -10.18 30.64
CA GLU A 371 4.76 -10.50 29.20
C GLU A 371 3.50 -11.26 28.72
N ALA A 372 2.93 -12.12 29.56
CA ALA A 372 1.70 -12.84 29.28
C ALA A 372 0.48 -11.91 29.14
N GLU A 373 0.37 -10.90 30.01
CA GLU A 373 -0.69 -9.89 29.94
C GLU A 373 -0.52 -9.01 28.70
N GLN A 374 0.71 -8.58 28.37
CA GLN A 374 1.00 -7.85 27.15
C GLN A 374 0.62 -8.67 25.91
N LYS A 375 0.93 -9.97 25.88
CA LYS A 375 0.53 -10.90 24.81
C LYS A 375 -1.00 -10.94 24.69
N LYS A 376 -1.73 -11.06 25.80
CA LYS A 376 -3.21 -11.11 25.80
C LYS A 376 -3.84 -9.81 25.29
N ILE A 377 -3.30 -8.64 25.68
CA ILE A 377 -3.74 -7.32 25.17
C ILE A 377 -3.50 -7.26 23.65
N ARG A 378 -2.29 -7.63 23.20
CA ARG A 378 -1.94 -7.67 21.77
C ARG A 378 -2.89 -8.55 20.98
N GLN A 379 -3.19 -9.74 21.44
CA GLN A 379 -4.09 -10.68 20.77
C GLN A 379 -5.53 -10.14 20.67
N ARG A 380 -6.04 -9.53 21.74
CA ARG A 380 -7.35 -8.88 21.70
C ARG A 380 -7.38 -7.71 20.71
N THR A 381 -6.34 -6.87 20.71
CA THR A 381 -6.21 -5.76 19.76
C THR A 381 -6.16 -6.26 18.32
N HIS A 382 -5.45 -7.37 18.06
CA HIS A 382 -5.37 -7.99 16.74
C HIS A 382 -6.75 -8.44 16.22
N LEU A 383 -7.55 -9.08 17.07
CA LEU A 383 -8.92 -9.47 16.74
C LEU A 383 -9.85 -8.25 16.55
N THR A 384 -9.65 -7.20 17.34
CA THR A 384 -10.43 -5.96 17.20
C THR A 384 -10.17 -5.31 15.84
N PHE A 385 -8.91 -5.24 15.38
CA PHE A 385 -8.61 -4.72 14.05
C PHE A 385 -9.17 -5.60 12.93
N ALA A 386 -9.17 -6.92 13.08
CA ALA A 386 -9.83 -7.80 12.10
C ALA A 386 -11.34 -7.53 12.02
N LEU A 387 -12.01 -7.28 13.14
CA LEU A 387 -13.42 -6.87 13.16
C LEU A 387 -13.64 -5.50 12.50
N ILE A 388 -12.76 -4.52 12.77
CA ILE A 388 -12.80 -3.22 12.10
C ILE A 388 -12.64 -3.40 10.59
N PHE A 389 -11.72 -4.26 10.14
CA PHE A 389 -11.53 -4.56 8.72
C PHE A 389 -12.79 -5.14 8.09
N LEU A 390 -13.47 -6.08 8.76
CA LEU A 390 -14.74 -6.63 8.30
C LEU A 390 -15.77 -5.51 8.07
N ILE A 391 -15.96 -4.65 9.07
CA ILE A 391 -16.93 -3.55 9.00
C ILE A 391 -16.56 -2.59 7.86
N MET A 392 -15.30 -2.20 7.74
CA MET A 392 -14.84 -1.25 6.73
C MET A 392 -14.93 -1.81 5.31
N VAL A 393 -14.67 -3.11 5.10
CA VAL A 393 -14.87 -3.76 3.80
C VAL A 393 -16.35 -3.74 3.40
N MET A 394 -17.28 -3.91 4.36
CA MET A 394 -18.72 -3.76 4.11
C MET A 394 -19.10 -2.33 3.75
N VAL A 395 -18.46 -1.32 4.37
CA VAL A 395 -18.65 0.11 4.02
C VAL A 395 -18.16 0.37 2.59
N PHE A 396 -16.97 -0.13 2.22
CA PHE A 396 -16.46 0.02 0.85
C PHE A 396 -17.33 -0.65 -0.20
N LYS A 397 -18.00 -1.75 0.14
CA LYS A 397 -19.00 -2.38 -0.74
C LYS A 397 -20.15 -1.42 -1.08
N TRP A 398 -20.58 -0.56 -0.17
CA TRP A 398 -21.62 0.43 -0.42
C TRP A 398 -21.15 1.62 -1.27
N ILE A 399 -19.86 1.98 -1.16
CA ILE A 399 -19.25 3.10 -1.91
C ILE A 399 -19.04 2.72 -3.38
N ASP A 400 -18.68 1.48 -3.67
CA ASP A 400 -18.41 0.87 -4.98
C ASP A 400 -17.74 1.79 -6.02
N ASN A 401 -16.47 2.10 -5.82
CA ASN A 401 -15.70 2.96 -6.73
C ASN A 401 -15.16 2.17 -7.94
N LYS A 402 -15.17 2.80 -9.13
CA LYS A 402 -14.71 2.19 -10.38
C LYS A 402 -13.17 2.05 -10.48
N SER A 403 -12.40 2.86 -9.73
CA SER A 403 -10.94 2.80 -9.69
C SER A 403 -10.47 2.77 -8.25
N THR A 404 -10.02 1.61 -7.81
CA THR A 404 -9.54 1.43 -6.43
C THR A 404 -8.22 2.15 -6.21
N ILE A 405 -7.36 2.25 -7.24
CA ILE A 405 -6.07 2.95 -7.11
C ILE A 405 -6.26 4.46 -6.91
N ASP A 406 -7.18 5.09 -7.66
CA ASP A 406 -7.50 6.51 -7.48
C ASP A 406 -8.07 6.78 -6.09
N LEU A 407 -8.95 5.89 -5.60
CA LEU A 407 -9.52 5.97 -4.26
C LEU A 407 -8.43 5.90 -3.18
N LEU A 408 -7.49 4.96 -3.31
CA LEU A 408 -6.37 4.80 -2.37
C LEU A 408 -5.47 6.03 -2.32
N LEU A 409 -5.10 6.55 -3.48
CA LEU A 409 -4.26 7.75 -3.56
C LEU A 409 -4.97 8.98 -3.01
N LYS A 410 -6.29 9.08 -3.23
CA LYS A 410 -7.12 10.16 -2.67
C LYS A 410 -7.22 10.06 -1.14
N ILE A 411 -7.48 8.89 -0.58
CA ILE A 411 -7.46 8.64 0.87
C ILE A 411 -6.10 9.02 1.46
N ALA A 412 -5.02 8.59 0.80
CA ALA A 412 -3.66 8.90 1.24
C ALA A 412 -3.40 10.41 1.27
N SER A 413 -3.84 11.16 0.27
CA SER A 413 -3.65 12.62 0.19
C SER A 413 -4.30 13.37 1.36
N TYR A 414 -5.42 12.88 1.88
CA TYR A 414 -6.07 13.49 3.05
C TYR A 414 -5.48 13.02 4.38
N THR A 415 -5.14 11.75 4.50
CA THR A 415 -4.83 11.16 5.80
C THR A 415 -3.35 11.13 6.14
N TYR A 416 -2.45 11.07 5.15
CA TYR A 416 -1.00 11.12 5.39
C TYR A 416 -0.42 12.54 5.40
N GLY A 417 -1.16 13.56 4.94
CA GLY A 417 -0.70 14.95 4.97
C GLY A 417 -0.29 15.44 6.37
N PRO A 418 -1.09 15.25 7.41
CA PRO A 418 -0.72 15.61 8.78
C PRO A 418 0.55 14.91 9.27
N LEU A 419 0.75 13.63 8.91
CA LEU A 419 2.00 12.92 9.21
C LEU A 419 3.20 13.56 8.51
N LEU A 420 3.06 13.89 7.23
CA LEU A 420 4.09 14.59 6.47
C LEU A 420 4.47 15.90 7.16
N GLY A 421 3.48 16.72 7.53
CA GLY A 421 3.70 17.99 8.22
C GLY A 421 4.40 17.85 9.57
N LEU A 422 3.96 16.88 10.40
CA LEU A 422 4.55 16.58 11.72
C LEU A 422 6.03 16.16 11.58
N PHE A 423 6.32 15.19 10.71
CA PHE A 423 7.68 14.70 10.52
C PHE A 423 8.58 15.76 9.87
N ALA A 424 8.10 16.47 8.85
CA ALA A 424 8.84 17.56 8.24
C ALA A 424 9.16 18.64 9.26
N PHE A 425 8.20 19.04 10.10
CA PHE A 425 8.43 20.03 11.15
C PHE A 425 9.45 19.54 12.18
N GLY A 426 9.36 18.29 12.61
CA GLY A 426 10.30 17.68 13.56
C GLY A 426 11.73 17.58 13.02
N ILE A 427 11.90 17.31 11.72
CA ILE A 427 13.20 17.12 11.07
C ILE A 427 13.82 18.47 10.68
N LEU A 428 13.03 19.37 10.09
CA LEU A 428 13.54 20.60 9.48
C LEU A 428 13.68 21.78 10.45
N THR A 429 13.05 21.70 11.65
CA THR A 429 13.08 22.80 12.61
C THR A 429 13.65 22.36 13.96
N LYS A 430 14.14 23.33 14.76
CA LYS A 430 14.51 23.12 16.17
C LYS A 430 13.50 23.75 17.15
N ARG A 431 12.33 24.19 16.66
CA ARG A 431 11.32 24.90 17.45
C ARG A 431 10.57 23.95 18.39
N SER A 432 10.07 24.46 19.50
CA SER A 432 9.16 23.74 20.43
C SER A 432 7.70 24.05 20.10
N LEU A 433 6.80 23.09 20.33
CA LEU A 433 5.38 23.21 20.00
C LEU A 433 4.51 23.43 21.26
N ASN A 434 3.43 24.17 21.06
CA ASN A 434 2.29 24.08 21.99
C ASN A 434 1.54 22.78 21.75
N ASN A 435 1.79 21.77 22.57
CA ASN A 435 1.29 20.42 22.40
C ASN A 435 -0.26 20.33 22.37
N THR A 436 -0.98 21.23 23.02
CA THR A 436 -2.45 21.20 23.09
C THR A 436 -3.09 21.46 21.73
N LEU A 437 -2.48 22.31 20.89
CA LEU A 437 -3.02 22.71 19.60
C LEU A 437 -2.61 21.78 18.43
N VAL A 438 -1.66 20.88 18.63
CA VAL A 438 -1.17 19.99 17.57
C VAL A 438 -2.30 19.12 16.94
N PRO A 439 -3.17 18.44 17.73
CA PRO A 439 -4.26 17.65 17.16
C PRO A 439 -5.23 18.52 16.34
N VAL A 440 -5.51 19.73 16.80
CA VAL A 440 -6.44 20.65 16.12
C VAL A 440 -5.91 20.99 14.72
N ILE A 441 -4.63 21.37 14.62
CA ILE A 441 -4.01 21.69 13.32
C ILE A 441 -4.00 20.48 12.40
N CYS A 442 -3.66 19.30 12.92
CA CYS A 442 -3.61 18.07 12.14
C CYS A 442 -5.00 17.63 11.63
N VAL A 443 -6.08 18.00 12.32
CA VAL A 443 -7.46 17.75 11.87
C VAL A 443 -7.93 18.82 10.89
N LEU A 444 -7.59 20.09 11.13
CA LEU A 444 -8.00 21.19 10.25
C LEU A 444 -7.35 21.13 8.86
N ALA A 445 -6.09 20.70 8.76
CA ALA A 445 -5.37 20.65 7.48
C ALA A 445 -6.09 19.76 6.43
N PRO A 446 -6.44 18.50 6.69
CA PRO A 446 -7.21 17.70 5.73
C PRO A 446 -8.62 18.24 5.45
N ILE A 447 -9.28 18.91 6.41
CA ILE A 447 -10.57 19.57 6.19
C ILE A 447 -10.42 20.72 5.18
N LEU A 448 -9.39 21.55 5.34
CA LEU A 448 -9.09 22.61 4.39
C LEU A 448 -8.77 22.05 3.00
N CYS A 449 -8.05 20.92 2.92
CA CYS A 449 -7.78 20.24 1.66
C CYS A 449 -9.04 19.66 1.02
N LEU A 450 -10.01 19.15 1.81
CA LEU A 450 -11.31 18.72 1.29
C LEU A 450 -12.09 19.89 0.67
N VAL A 451 -12.09 21.04 1.34
CA VAL A 451 -12.72 22.25 0.80
C VAL A 451 -12.02 22.71 -0.49
N LEU A 452 -10.68 22.71 -0.50
CA LEU A 452 -9.88 23.06 -1.67
C LEU A 452 -10.16 22.11 -2.86
N ASP A 453 -10.18 20.81 -2.63
CA ASP A 453 -10.48 19.79 -3.65
C ASP A 453 -11.93 19.92 -4.18
N TYR A 454 -12.87 20.24 -3.31
CA TYR A 454 -14.27 20.45 -3.71
C TYR A 454 -14.47 21.68 -4.59
N TYR A 455 -13.82 22.80 -4.24
CA TYR A 455 -13.95 24.07 -4.94
C TYR A 455 -12.87 24.32 -6.00
N GLN A 456 -12.00 23.33 -6.30
CA GLN A 456 -10.86 23.52 -7.21
C GLN A 456 -11.27 24.04 -8.61
N ALA A 457 -12.41 23.59 -9.13
CA ALA A 457 -12.90 24.03 -10.44
C ALA A 457 -13.27 25.53 -10.46
N GLN A 458 -13.87 26.01 -9.37
CA GLN A 458 -14.23 27.42 -9.22
C GLN A 458 -12.99 28.32 -8.95
N LEU A 459 -12.00 27.78 -8.21
CA LEU A 459 -10.82 28.53 -7.83
C LEU A 459 -9.76 28.59 -8.94
N PHE A 460 -9.60 27.51 -9.71
CA PHE A 460 -8.46 27.35 -10.63
C PHE A 460 -8.89 27.09 -12.08
N GLY A 461 -10.18 27.16 -12.40
CA GLY A 461 -10.70 26.91 -13.76
C GLY A 461 -10.42 25.48 -14.23
N ASP A 462 -9.63 25.33 -15.30
CA ASP A 462 -9.32 24.01 -15.87
C ASP A 462 -8.21 23.27 -15.14
N PHE A 463 -7.43 23.96 -14.30
CA PHE A 463 -6.36 23.32 -13.54
C PHE A 463 -6.92 22.33 -12.50
N ARG A 464 -6.42 21.12 -12.50
CA ARG A 464 -6.83 20.04 -11.57
C ARG A 464 -5.69 19.67 -10.65
N ILE A 465 -5.97 19.69 -9.34
CA ILE A 465 -5.06 19.20 -8.30
C ILE A 465 -5.06 17.67 -8.33
N GLY A 466 -3.88 17.07 -8.36
CA GLY A 466 -3.65 15.63 -8.32
C GLY A 466 -3.00 15.20 -7.01
N GLN A 467 -1.88 14.46 -7.13
CA GLN A 467 -1.14 13.93 -5.98
C GLN A 467 -0.44 15.01 -5.12
N GLU A 468 -0.26 16.20 -5.67
CA GLU A 468 0.24 17.37 -4.94
C GLU A 468 -0.65 17.81 -3.78
N LEU A 469 -1.92 17.36 -3.74
CA LEU A 469 -2.82 17.59 -2.61
C LEU A 469 -2.21 17.09 -1.28
N LEU A 470 -1.47 15.98 -1.32
CA LEU A 470 -0.72 15.45 -0.19
C LEU A 470 0.32 16.46 0.33
N ILE A 471 1.03 17.10 -0.59
CA ILE A 471 2.07 18.08 -0.27
C ILE A 471 1.42 19.35 0.30
N ILE A 472 0.31 19.79 -0.30
CA ILE A 472 -0.47 20.93 0.19
C ILE A 472 -0.95 20.68 1.62
N ASN A 473 -1.51 19.52 1.89
CA ASN A 473 -1.98 19.10 3.21
C ASN A 473 -0.84 19.08 4.24
N GLY A 474 0.29 18.47 3.86
CA GLY A 474 1.51 18.49 4.69
C GLY A 474 2.05 19.89 4.93
N GLY A 475 2.01 20.76 3.91
CA GLY A 475 2.42 22.17 3.99
C GLY A 475 1.51 22.99 4.91
N ILE A 476 0.18 22.84 4.80
CA ILE A 476 -0.78 23.48 5.72
C ILE A 476 -0.53 23.03 7.16
N THR A 477 -0.31 21.74 7.37
CA THR A 477 0.04 21.20 8.70
C THR A 477 1.35 21.81 9.20
N PHE A 478 2.40 21.84 8.39
CA PHE A 478 3.70 22.42 8.73
C PHE A 478 3.59 23.90 9.12
N ILE A 479 2.90 24.71 8.30
CA ILE A 479 2.68 26.13 8.56
C ILE A 479 1.87 26.33 9.85
N GLY A 480 0.78 25.57 10.03
CA GLY A 480 -0.01 25.62 11.25
C GLY A 480 0.81 25.31 12.50
N LEU A 481 1.66 24.28 12.44
CA LEU A 481 2.60 23.95 13.52
C LEU A 481 3.63 25.06 13.74
N TRP A 482 4.11 25.69 12.68
CA TRP A 482 5.05 26.80 12.78
C TRP A 482 4.45 27.99 13.50
N LEU A 483 3.18 28.32 13.24
CA LEU A 483 2.45 29.44 13.88
C LEU A 483 2.27 29.24 15.37
N ILE A 484 2.06 27.99 15.85
CA ILE A 484 1.91 27.68 17.28
C ILE A 484 3.24 27.38 17.98
N SER A 485 4.35 27.40 17.26
CA SER A 485 5.68 27.07 17.76
C SER A 485 6.39 28.28 18.36
N ARG A 486 7.30 28.00 19.29
CA ARG A 486 8.21 29.00 19.87
C ARG A 486 9.65 28.69 19.47
N ALA A 487 10.46 29.71 19.23
CA ALA A 487 11.89 29.50 19.08
C ALA A 487 12.43 28.91 20.40
N ASN A 488 13.21 27.84 20.30
CA ASN A 488 13.99 27.42 21.46
C ASN A 488 15.07 28.49 21.67
N ASN A 489 14.90 29.33 22.68
CA ASN A 489 16.02 30.08 23.20
C ASN A 489 16.95 29.04 23.81
N GLU A 490 18.00 28.66 23.10
CA GLU A 490 19.10 27.91 23.69
C GLU A 490 19.64 28.79 24.84
N LYS A 491 19.25 28.45 26.10
CA LYS A 491 20.03 28.86 27.22
C LYS A 491 21.35 28.12 27.08
N ASN A 492 22.41 28.90 26.78
CA ASN A 492 23.79 28.47 26.82
C ASN A 492 24.11 27.66 28.07
#